data_0ed9922f62c97fb379f233febfb1cc50
#
_entry.id   0ed9922f62c97fb379f233febfb1cc50
#
_cell.length_a   1.000
_cell.length_b   1.000
_cell.length_c   1.000
_cell.angle_alpha   90.00
_cell.angle_beta   90.00
_cell.angle_gamma   90.00
#
_symmetry.space_group_name_H-M   'P 1'
#
loop_
_entity.id
_entity.type
_entity.pdbx_description
1 polymer ?
#
loop_
_entity_poly.entity_id
_entity_poly.type
_entity_poly.pdbx_seq_one_letter_code
_entity_poly.pdbx_strand_id
1 'polypeptide(L)'
;KQSIAKLHALLENQNLECIHGGKVILKSNKGKTFKDDGIPIMLESDLLNSSIVACPNTIAGVSVPCTKVVNVKGSLSQKKVNNEYVILQELISACKTDKGFALKVSFTPTKFKFDHSFDPKEGLGEQSKNQIELKEPIIRLHYKSDRFQKDNLPIYNLLINNEKKEQNKALNEFNIDLKDLKDIEDINI
;
A
#
# COMPACT_ATOMS: atom_id res chain seq x y z
N LYS A 1 -18.39 11.82 -4.69
CA LYS A 1 -18.20 12.24 -3.29
C LYS A 1 -16.77 12.01 -2.87
N GLN A 2 -16.04 13.06 -2.56
CA GLN A 2 -14.66 12.94 -2.10
C GLN A 2 -14.61 12.32 -0.71
N SER A 3 -13.69 11.40 -0.51
CA SER A 3 -13.38 10.83 0.79
C SER A 3 -12.29 11.65 1.46
N ILE A 4 -12.48 12.04 2.71
CA ILE A 4 -11.49 12.78 3.49
C ILE A 4 -10.97 11.87 4.59
N ALA A 5 -9.67 11.70 4.65
CA ALA A 5 -8.98 11.00 5.73
C ALA A 5 -8.10 11.98 6.52
N LYS A 6 -7.88 11.67 7.77
CA LYS A 6 -6.93 12.40 8.63
C LYS A 6 -5.64 11.61 8.72
N LEU A 7 -4.58 12.15 8.15
CA LEU A 7 -3.28 11.50 8.04
C LEU A 7 -2.24 12.16 8.95
N HIS A 8 -1.20 11.41 9.28
CA HIS A 8 -0.19 11.80 10.26
C HIS A 8 1.11 12.19 9.58
N ALA A 9 1.72 13.27 10.05
CA ALA A 9 3.03 13.70 9.55
C ALA A 9 4.13 12.71 9.92
N LEU A 10 5.11 12.55 9.04
CA LEU A 10 6.34 11.83 9.34
C LEU A 10 7.18 12.65 10.32
N LEU A 11 7.67 12.02 11.38
CA LEU A 11 8.49 12.65 12.41
C LEU A 11 9.96 12.26 12.25
N GLU A 12 10.86 13.16 12.67
CA GLU A 12 12.32 12.96 12.57
C GLU A 12 12.83 11.70 13.30
N ASN A 13 12.17 11.31 14.38
CA ASN A 13 12.61 10.17 15.21
C ASN A 13 12.02 8.82 14.76
N GLN A 14 11.24 8.77 13.70
CA GLN A 14 10.64 7.53 13.25
C GLN A 14 11.64 6.64 12.50
N ASN A 15 11.38 5.33 12.53
CA ASN A 15 12.16 4.37 11.77
C ASN A 15 11.60 4.27 10.34
N LEU A 16 12.29 4.89 9.40
CA LEU A 16 11.99 4.84 7.97
C LEU A 16 13.03 4.00 7.26
N GLU A 17 12.59 3.06 6.45
CA GLU A 17 13.45 2.11 5.75
C GLU A 17 13.02 1.95 4.29
N CYS A 18 13.95 1.53 3.43
CA CYS A 18 13.57 0.96 2.15
C CYS A 18 13.00 -0.45 2.36
N ILE A 19 12.30 -0.99 1.35
CA ILE A 19 11.69 -2.33 1.47
C ILE A 19 12.69 -3.46 1.78
N HIS A 20 13.98 -3.23 1.56
CA HIS A 20 15.05 -4.20 1.83
C HIS A 20 15.62 -4.08 3.26
N GLY A 21 15.16 -3.09 4.05
CA GLY A 21 15.63 -2.85 5.41
C GLY A 21 16.78 -1.83 5.53
N GLY A 22 17.16 -1.17 4.43
CA GLY A 22 18.12 -0.06 4.50
C GLY A 22 17.52 1.14 5.21
N LYS A 23 18.20 1.68 6.20
CA LYS A 23 17.71 2.76 7.05
C LYS A 23 17.86 4.12 6.38
N VAL A 24 16.77 4.89 6.32
CA VAL A 24 16.78 6.28 5.86
C VAL A 24 17.21 7.19 7.02
N ILE A 25 18.17 8.05 6.77
CA ILE A 25 18.63 9.02 7.76
C ILE A 25 17.73 10.25 7.72
N LEU A 26 16.89 10.40 8.72
CA LEU A 26 15.97 11.51 8.85
C LEU A 26 16.61 12.68 9.56
N LYS A 27 16.57 13.85 8.94
CA LYS A 27 17.01 15.11 9.53
C LYS A 27 16.10 16.24 9.11
N SER A 28 15.36 16.80 10.07
CA SER A 28 14.48 17.92 9.83
C SER A 28 15.27 19.23 9.80
N ASN A 29 15.20 19.96 8.70
CA ASN A 29 15.75 21.30 8.55
C ASN A 29 14.63 22.33 8.42
N LYS A 30 13.81 22.22 7.38
CA LYS A 30 12.68 23.10 7.14
C LYS A 30 11.52 22.83 8.10
N GLY A 31 11.30 21.61 8.50
CA GLY A 31 10.25 21.21 9.42
C GLY A 31 10.57 21.38 10.90
N LYS A 32 11.81 21.72 11.27
CA LYS A 32 12.26 21.74 12.67
C LYS A 32 11.54 22.74 13.57
N THR A 33 10.95 23.78 13.00
CA THR A 33 10.15 24.77 13.74
C THR A 33 8.74 24.31 14.05
N PHE A 34 8.25 23.30 13.34
CA PHE A 34 6.96 22.68 13.60
C PHE A 34 7.16 21.32 14.26
N LYS A 35 6.73 21.22 15.50
CA LYS A 35 6.95 20.02 16.30
C LYS A 35 5.63 19.40 16.74
N ASP A 36 5.56 18.09 16.68
CA ASP A 36 4.49 17.30 17.29
C ASP A 36 5.06 16.61 18.53
N ASP A 37 4.53 16.96 19.68
CA ASP A 37 5.01 16.48 20.99
C ASP A 37 6.53 16.63 21.17
N GLY A 38 7.05 17.79 20.73
CA GLY A 38 8.48 18.11 20.82
C GLY A 38 9.37 17.52 19.71
N ILE A 39 8.80 16.71 18.81
CA ILE A 39 9.54 16.05 17.74
C ILE A 39 9.28 16.78 16.41
N PRO A 40 10.32 17.22 15.69
CA PRO A 40 10.15 17.90 14.41
C PRO A 40 9.48 17.02 13.35
N ILE A 41 8.63 17.63 12.54
CA ILE A 41 8.06 16.97 11.36
C ILE A 41 9.02 17.00 10.18
N MET A 42 8.79 16.13 9.21
CA MET A 42 9.55 16.08 7.96
C MET A 42 8.77 16.73 6.84
N LEU A 43 9.35 17.71 6.19
CA LEU A 43 8.81 18.37 4.99
C LEU A 43 9.42 17.77 3.72
N GLU A 44 8.88 18.14 2.57
CA GLU A 44 9.30 17.61 1.26
C GLU A 44 10.81 17.66 1.07
N SER A 45 11.45 18.81 1.26
CA SER A 45 12.88 18.98 1.08
C SER A 45 13.72 18.28 2.16
N ASP A 46 13.14 18.01 3.33
CA ASP A 46 13.81 17.31 4.41
C ASP A 46 14.01 15.82 4.11
N LEU A 47 13.05 15.21 3.40
CA LEU A 47 13.11 13.80 3.02
C LEU A 47 13.77 13.58 1.67
N LEU A 48 13.56 14.48 0.71
CA LEU A 48 14.15 14.38 -0.62
C LEU A 48 15.69 14.39 -0.52
N ASN A 49 16.33 13.47 -1.19
CA ASN A 49 17.78 13.22 -1.15
C ASN A 49 18.34 12.74 0.21
N SER A 50 17.48 12.32 1.14
CA SER A 50 17.94 11.66 2.36
C SER A 50 18.72 10.39 2.06
N SER A 51 19.82 10.18 2.77
CA SER A 51 20.70 9.01 2.61
C SER A 51 20.04 7.75 3.14
N ILE A 52 20.28 6.64 2.46
CA ILE A 52 19.88 5.30 2.89
C ILE A 52 21.16 4.51 3.18
N VAL A 53 21.24 3.94 4.37
CA VAL A 53 22.42 3.18 4.82
C VAL A 53 22.06 1.72 5.09
N ALA A 54 23.06 0.87 4.97
CA ALA A 54 22.96 -0.56 5.28
C ALA A 54 21.83 -1.30 4.53
N CYS A 55 21.57 -0.92 3.29
CA CYS A 55 20.63 -1.65 2.45
C CYS A 55 21.26 -2.96 1.92
N PRO A 56 20.71 -4.14 2.25
CA PRO A 56 21.29 -5.42 1.86
C PRO A 56 20.87 -5.90 0.46
N ASN A 57 20.26 -5.05 -0.36
CA ASN A 57 19.74 -5.45 -1.65
C ASN A 57 20.82 -5.97 -2.59
N THR A 58 20.54 -7.12 -3.21
CA THR A 58 21.38 -7.73 -4.23
C THR A 58 20.56 -8.15 -5.44
N ILE A 59 21.17 -8.06 -6.63
CA ILE A 59 20.60 -8.55 -7.89
C ILE A 59 21.59 -9.52 -8.50
N ALA A 60 21.14 -10.76 -8.70
CA ALA A 60 22.00 -11.84 -9.24
C ALA A 60 23.35 -11.99 -8.49
N GLY A 61 23.32 -11.84 -7.16
CA GLY A 61 24.51 -11.94 -6.31
C GLY A 61 25.39 -10.69 -6.26
N VAL A 62 25.05 -9.64 -7.00
CA VAL A 62 25.77 -8.37 -6.98
C VAL A 62 25.06 -7.39 -6.05
N SER A 63 25.83 -6.71 -5.19
CA SER A 63 25.28 -5.70 -4.27
C SER A 63 24.76 -4.49 -5.05
N VAL A 64 23.47 -4.18 -4.90
CA VAL A 64 22.81 -3.03 -5.51
C VAL A 64 21.97 -2.31 -4.45
N PRO A 65 22.60 -1.69 -3.45
CA PRO A 65 21.89 -1.07 -2.34
C PRO A 65 21.12 0.18 -2.77
N CYS A 66 20.00 0.44 -2.13
CA CYS A 66 19.37 1.76 -2.16
C CYS A 66 20.29 2.74 -1.41
N THR A 67 20.53 3.92 -1.96
CA THR A 67 21.46 4.91 -1.38
C THR A 67 20.81 6.22 -1.00
N LYS A 68 19.73 6.60 -1.64
CA LYS A 68 19.01 7.84 -1.34
C LYS A 68 17.53 7.80 -1.75
N VAL A 69 16.75 8.69 -1.19
CA VAL A 69 15.35 8.94 -1.57
C VAL A 69 15.31 9.95 -2.71
N VAL A 70 14.71 9.61 -3.84
CA VAL A 70 14.69 10.47 -5.03
C VAL A 70 13.31 10.98 -5.42
N ASN A 71 12.24 10.39 -4.90
CA ASN A 71 10.88 10.83 -5.17
C ASN A 71 10.01 10.73 -3.93
N VAL A 72 9.39 11.85 -3.55
CA VAL A 72 8.51 11.95 -2.37
C VAL A 72 7.13 12.50 -2.73
N LYS A 73 6.86 12.77 -4.00
CA LYS A 73 5.64 13.45 -4.46
C LYS A 73 4.34 12.76 -4.07
N GLY A 74 4.33 11.44 -4.06
CA GLY A 74 3.14 10.66 -3.71
C GLY A 74 2.79 10.64 -2.21
N SER A 75 3.68 11.11 -1.33
CA SER A 75 3.49 11.12 0.11
C SER A 75 3.23 12.51 0.71
N LEU A 76 3.01 13.51 -0.13
CA LEU A 76 2.85 14.90 0.30
C LEU A 76 1.43 15.19 0.79
N SER A 77 1.33 16.06 1.80
CA SER A 77 0.07 16.64 2.25
C SER A 77 -0.50 17.62 1.21
N GLN A 78 -1.78 17.93 1.36
CA GLN A 78 -2.43 18.95 0.53
C GLN A 78 -2.26 20.37 1.07
N LYS A 79 -1.82 20.50 2.32
CA LYS A 79 -1.51 21.78 2.97
C LYS A 79 -0.01 21.93 3.20
N LYS A 80 0.46 23.16 3.09
CA LYS A 80 1.86 23.51 3.31
C LYS A 80 2.11 23.96 4.74
N VAL A 81 3.27 23.64 5.25
CA VAL A 81 3.86 24.20 6.46
C VAL A 81 5.20 24.79 6.07
N ASN A 82 5.51 26.02 6.49
CA ASN A 82 6.72 26.74 6.08
C ASN A 82 6.97 26.74 4.57
N ASN A 83 5.91 26.93 3.78
CA ASN A 83 5.90 26.96 2.32
C ASN A 83 6.29 25.63 1.63
N GLU A 84 6.32 24.54 2.37
CA GLU A 84 6.57 23.19 1.82
C GLU A 84 5.48 22.22 2.24
N TYR A 85 5.26 21.20 1.44
CA TYR A 85 4.33 20.14 1.78
C TYR A 85 4.92 19.20 2.85
N VAL A 86 4.04 18.70 3.71
CA VAL A 86 4.40 17.75 4.78
C VAL A 86 4.43 16.33 4.23
N ILE A 87 5.41 15.54 4.63
CA ILE A 87 5.45 14.11 4.34
C ILE A 87 4.49 13.38 5.27
N LEU A 88 3.60 12.56 4.71
CA LEU A 88 2.60 11.81 5.46
C LEU A 88 3.00 10.34 5.60
N GLN A 89 2.88 9.80 6.80
CA GLN A 89 3.29 8.42 7.11
C GLN A 89 2.53 7.38 6.29
N GLU A 90 1.21 7.54 6.18
CA GLU A 90 0.33 6.58 5.51
C GLU A 90 0.57 6.49 4.00
N LEU A 91 1.20 7.52 3.42
CA LEU A 91 1.51 7.58 2.00
C LEU A 91 2.98 7.33 1.69
N ILE A 92 3.76 6.92 2.67
CA ILE A 92 5.22 6.78 2.54
C ILE A 92 5.64 5.74 1.51
N SER A 93 4.80 4.74 1.26
CA SER A 93 5.05 3.71 0.24
C SER A 93 5.06 4.25 -1.20
N ALA A 94 4.54 5.46 -1.42
CA ALA A 94 4.60 6.15 -2.72
C ALA A 94 5.96 6.81 -2.97
N CYS A 95 6.80 6.97 -1.94
CA CYS A 95 8.18 7.42 -2.10
C CYS A 95 9.02 6.37 -2.80
N LYS A 96 10.04 6.83 -3.54
CA LYS A 96 10.95 5.94 -4.28
C LYS A 96 12.40 6.23 -3.96
N THR A 97 13.18 5.17 -3.87
CA THR A 97 14.63 5.24 -3.77
C THR A 97 15.28 5.43 -5.15
N ASP A 98 16.57 5.70 -5.17
CA ASP A 98 17.37 5.78 -6.40
C ASP A 98 17.37 4.48 -7.24
N LYS A 99 16.99 3.36 -6.64
CA LYS A 99 16.79 2.07 -7.32
C LYS A 99 15.33 1.78 -7.68
N GLY A 100 14.42 2.74 -7.46
CA GLY A 100 13.00 2.62 -7.79
C GLY A 100 12.14 1.86 -6.77
N PHE A 101 12.68 1.55 -5.60
CA PHE A 101 11.96 0.79 -4.57
C PHE A 101 11.22 1.71 -3.59
N ALA A 102 10.12 1.20 -3.05
CA ALA A 102 9.31 1.91 -2.09
C ALA A 102 9.97 2.02 -0.71
N LEU A 103 9.47 2.95 0.10
CA LEU A 103 9.82 3.09 1.50
C LEU A 103 8.73 2.50 2.39
N LYS A 104 9.10 2.15 3.61
CA LYS A 104 8.19 1.71 4.67
C LYS A 104 8.54 2.41 5.99
N VAL A 105 7.55 2.67 6.81
CA VAL A 105 7.71 3.32 8.11
C VAL A 105 6.98 2.55 9.19
N SER A 106 7.54 2.53 10.39
CA SER A 106 6.82 2.10 11.59
C SER A 106 5.87 3.22 11.99
N PHE A 107 4.57 2.99 11.88
CA PHE A 107 3.55 4.01 12.14
C PHE A 107 3.58 4.48 13.60
N THR A 108 3.54 5.80 13.79
CA THR A 108 3.41 6.43 15.10
C THR A 108 2.31 7.48 15.04
N PRO A 109 1.25 7.39 15.87
CA PRO A 109 0.21 8.41 15.88
C PRO A 109 0.78 9.77 16.31
N THR A 110 0.31 10.84 15.67
CA THR A 110 0.66 12.21 15.98
C THR A 110 -0.54 12.96 16.54
N LYS A 111 -0.31 14.03 17.29
CA LYS A 111 -1.38 14.91 17.80
C LYS A 111 -1.99 15.74 16.68
N PHE A 112 -1.16 16.26 15.77
CA PHE A 112 -1.60 16.97 14.60
C PHE A 112 -1.87 16.03 13.45
N LYS A 113 -3.04 16.17 12.84
CA LYS A 113 -3.47 15.37 11.69
C LYS A 113 -3.76 16.29 10.52
N PHE A 114 -3.43 15.83 9.33
CA PHE A 114 -3.65 16.56 8.10
C PHE A 114 -4.82 15.97 7.35
N ASP A 115 -5.80 16.81 7.03
CA ASP A 115 -6.91 16.39 6.17
C ASP A 115 -6.37 16.13 4.76
N HIS A 116 -6.69 14.97 4.23
CA HIS A 116 -6.31 14.56 2.89
C HIS A 116 -7.54 14.04 2.16
N SER A 117 -7.89 14.71 1.07
CA SER A 117 -9.01 14.29 0.22
C SER A 117 -8.51 13.37 -0.89
N PHE A 118 -9.21 12.27 -1.08
CA PHE A 118 -8.92 11.32 -2.15
C PHE A 118 -9.94 11.48 -3.26
N ASP A 119 -9.46 11.67 -4.48
CA ASP A 119 -10.32 11.60 -5.66
C ASP A 119 -10.58 10.13 -5.99
N PRO A 120 -11.86 9.70 -6.09
CA PRO A 120 -12.18 8.34 -6.47
C PRO A 120 -11.61 7.91 -7.83
N LYS A 121 -11.29 8.88 -8.69
CA LYS A 121 -10.70 8.63 -10.01
C LYS A 121 -9.18 8.41 -9.96
N GLU A 122 -8.50 9.00 -8.99
CA GLU A 122 -7.03 8.91 -8.86
C GLU A 122 -6.57 7.70 -8.05
N GLY A 123 -7.43 7.19 -7.15
CA GLY A 123 -7.10 6.06 -6.28
C GLY A 123 -5.94 6.34 -5.32
N LEU A 124 -5.54 5.32 -4.55
CA LEU A 124 -4.41 5.34 -3.62
C LEU A 124 -3.11 4.84 -4.26
N GLY A 125 -2.78 5.32 -5.47
CA GLY A 125 -1.60 4.93 -6.23
C GLY A 125 -1.87 3.86 -7.29
N GLU A 126 -0.83 3.33 -7.92
CA GLU A 126 -0.92 2.43 -9.07
C GLU A 126 -1.68 1.13 -8.77
N GLN A 127 -1.57 0.59 -7.57
CA GLN A 127 -2.30 -0.61 -7.17
C GLN A 127 -3.82 -0.41 -7.15
N SER A 128 -4.28 0.76 -6.75
CA SER A 128 -5.70 1.11 -6.80
C SER A 128 -6.20 1.31 -8.22
N LYS A 129 -5.39 1.87 -9.11
CA LYS A 129 -5.70 2.02 -10.53
C LYS A 129 -5.85 0.67 -11.22
N ASN A 130 -4.97 -0.27 -10.93
CA ASN A 130 -5.03 -1.62 -11.49
C ASN A 130 -6.28 -2.39 -11.04
N GLN A 131 -6.79 -2.13 -9.83
CA GLN A 131 -8.04 -2.71 -9.36
C GLN A 131 -9.28 -2.07 -10.00
N ILE A 132 -9.21 -0.79 -10.36
CA ILE A 132 -10.31 -0.04 -10.99
C ILE A 132 -10.39 -0.34 -12.50
N GLU A 133 -9.30 -0.67 -13.16
CA GLU A 133 -9.23 -1.00 -14.58
C GLU A 133 -9.66 -2.42 -14.93
N LEU A 134 -10.04 -3.24 -13.98
CA LEU A 134 -10.69 -4.52 -14.22
C LEU A 134 -12.06 -4.27 -14.83
N LYS A 135 -12.10 -4.21 -16.17
CA LYS A 135 -13.34 -3.99 -16.93
C LYS A 135 -14.39 -5.09 -16.74
N GLU A 136 -13.96 -6.26 -16.34
CA GLU A 136 -14.79 -7.40 -15.98
C GLU A 136 -14.18 -8.04 -14.73
N PRO A 137 -14.65 -7.66 -13.54
CA PRO A 137 -14.14 -8.28 -12.35
C PRO A 137 -14.61 -9.72 -12.29
N ILE A 138 -13.68 -10.62 -12.49
CA ILE A 138 -13.85 -12.05 -12.28
C ILE A 138 -13.36 -12.36 -10.88
N ILE A 139 -14.26 -12.80 -10.03
CA ILE A 139 -13.85 -13.34 -8.73
C ILE A 139 -13.44 -14.79 -8.93
N ARG A 140 -12.19 -15.08 -8.66
CA ARG A 140 -11.67 -16.44 -8.65
C ARG A 140 -11.61 -16.94 -7.22
N LEU A 141 -12.37 -17.99 -6.96
CA LEU A 141 -12.33 -18.67 -5.68
C LEU A 141 -11.39 -19.86 -5.79
N HIS A 142 -10.26 -19.80 -5.08
CA HIS A 142 -9.31 -20.89 -5.02
C HIS A 142 -9.60 -21.74 -3.80
N TYR A 143 -9.91 -22.99 -4.03
CA TYR A 143 -10.07 -23.97 -2.98
C TYR A 143 -8.85 -24.88 -2.91
N LYS A 144 -8.16 -24.90 -1.78
CA LYS A 144 -7.08 -25.83 -1.50
C LYS A 144 -7.59 -26.95 -0.58
N SER A 145 -7.58 -28.16 -1.07
CA SER A 145 -7.85 -29.34 -0.25
C SER A 145 -6.65 -30.24 -0.27
N ASP A 146 -6.12 -30.56 0.90
CA ASP A 146 -5.02 -31.53 1.07
C ASP A 146 -5.46 -32.97 0.74
N ARG A 147 -6.74 -33.18 0.44
CA ARG A 147 -7.33 -34.46 0.10
C ARG A 147 -7.46 -34.72 -1.40
N PHE A 148 -6.89 -33.85 -2.22
CA PHE A 148 -6.90 -34.03 -3.68
C PHE A 148 -6.00 -35.19 -4.08
N GLN A 149 -6.60 -36.34 -4.40
CA GLN A 149 -5.92 -37.43 -5.11
C GLN A 149 -6.40 -37.43 -6.56
N LYS A 150 -5.46 -37.60 -7.48
CA LYS A 150 -5.68 -37.49 -8.93
C LYS A 150 -6.78 -38.36 -9.50
N ASP A 151 -7.11 -39.46 -8.84
CA ASP A 151 -8.03 -40.48 -9.35
C ASP A 151 -9.45 -40.43 -8.72
N ASN A 152 -9.65 -39.58 -7.70
CA ASN A 152 -10.93 -39.44 -7.00
C ASN A 152 -11.20 -37.96 -6.70
N LEU A 153 -11.42 -37.20 -7.76
CA LEU A 153 -11.67 -35.78 -7.62
C LEU A 153 -13.13 -35.52 -7.19
N PRO A 154 -13.37 -34.88 -6.05
CA PRO A 154 -14.72 -34.59 -5.61
C PRO A 154 -15.40 -33.57 -6.54
N ILE A 155 -16.71 -33.61 -6.54
CA ILE A 155 -17.53 -32.62 -7.23
C ILE A 155 -17.80 -31.48 -6.23
N TYR A 156 -17.50 -30.23 -6.64
CA TYR A 156 -17.80 -29.07 -5.85
C TYR A 156 -19.00 -28.33 -6.44
N ASN A 157 -19.82 -27.79 -5.57
CA ASN A 157 -20.92 -26.90 -5.94
C ASN A 157 -20.61 -25.52 -5.42
N LEU A 158 -20.75 -24.52 -6.27
CA LEU A 158 -20.72 -23.13 -5.86
C LEU A 158 -22.13 -22.69 -5.48
N LEU A 159 -22.31 -22.25 -4.23
CA LEU A 159 -23.56 -21.74 -3.72
C LEU A 159 -23.45 -20.24 -3.48
N ILE A 160 -24.36 -19.46 -4.04
CA ILE A 160 -24.49 -18.04 -3.77
C ILE A 160 -25.87 -17.84 -3.16
N ASN A 161 -25.93 -17.27 -1.95
CA ASN A 161 -27.18 -17.15 -1.18
C ASN A 161 -27.97 -18.47 -1.08
N ASN A 162 -27.24 -19.59 -0.87
CA ASN A 162 -27.75 -20.97 -0.83
C ASN A 162 -28.36 -21.49 -2.14
N GLU A 163 -28.23 -20.78 -3.25
CA GLU A 163 -28.59 -21.26 -4.56
C GLU A 163 -27.38 -21.81 -5.31
N LYS A 164 -27.55 -22.97 -5.94
CA LYS A 164 -26.49 -23.59 -6.72
C LYS A 164 -26.28 -22.83 -8.03
N LYS A 165 -25.12 -22.17 -8.16
CA LYS A 165 -24.77 -21.39 -9.36
C LYS A 165 -23.91 -22.16 -10.34
N GLU A 166 -22.97 -22.95 -9.85
CA GLU A 166 -22.04 -23.70 -10.66
C GLU A 166 -21.70 -25.05 -10.04
N GLN A 167 -21.60 -26.06 -10.85
CA GLN A 167 -21.08 -27.36 -10.47
C GLN A 167 -19.85 -27.68 -11.31
N ASN A 168 -18.74 -27.92 -10.66
CA ASN A 168 -17.49 -28.21 -11.35
C ASN A 168 -16.77 -29.40 -10.76
N LYS A 169 -16.30 -30.27 -11.64
CA LYS A 169 -15.52 -31.45 -11.26
C LYS A 169 -14.05 -31.10 -11.23
N ALA A 170 -13.43 -31.36 -10.10
CA ALA A 170 -11.98 -31.31 -10.02
C ALA A 170 -11.30 -29.97 -10.31
N LEU A 171 -12.03 -28.88 -10.23
CA LEU A 171 -11.45 -27.54 -10.37
C LEU A 171 -11.25 -26.89 -9.01
N ASN A 172 -10.10 -26.23 -8.85
CA ASN A 172 -9.79 -25.41 -7.69
C ASN A 172 -10.34 -23.98 -7.84
N GLU A 173 -11.13 -23.73 -8.89
CA GLU A 173 -11.48 -22.40 -9.33
C GLU A 173 -12.90 -22.37 -9.87
N PHE A 174 -13.69 -21.43 -9.37
CA PHE A 174 -15.02 -21.10 -9.90
C PHE A 174 -15.00 -19.68 -10.43
N ASN A 175 -15.62 -19.47 -11.59
CA ASN A 175 -15.77 -18.13 -12.17
C ASN A 175 -17.20 -17.64 -11.88
N ILE A 176 -17.31 -16.43 -11.35
CA ILE A 176 -18.56 -15.81 -10.94
C ILE A 176 -18.76 -14.51 -11.72
N ASP A 177 -19.93 -14.34 -12.34
CA ASP A 177 -20.31 -13.06 -12.93
C ASP A 177 -20.69 -12.08 -11.80
N LEU A 178 -20.22 -10.85 -11.89
CA LEU A 178 -20.53 -9.81 -10.90
C LEU A 178 -22.03 -9.51 -10.76
N LYS A 179 -22.80 -9.77 -11.78
CA LYS A 179 -24.28 -9.64 -11.70
C LYS A 179 -24.87 -10.56 -10.63
N ASP A 180 -24.26 -11.73 -10.46
CA ASP A 180 -24.67 -12.69 -9.44
C ASP A 180 -24.26 -12.28 -8.02
N LEU A 181 -23.38 -11.28 -7.90
CA LEU A 181 -22.82 -10.81 -6.63
C LEU A 181 -23.51 -9.57 -6.06
N LYS A 182 -24.54 -9.05 -6.74
CA LYS A 182 -25.13 -7.75 -6.39
C LYS A 182 -25.75 -7.70 -4.98
N ASP A 183 -26.26 -8.80 -4.49
CA ASP A 183 -26.96 -8.91 -3.21
C ASP A 183 -26.45 -10.11 -2.38
N ILE A 184 -25.14 -10.33 -2.38
CA ILE A 184 -24.55 -11.48 -1.71
C ILE A 184 -24.49 -11.27 -0.19
N GLU A 185 -25.08 -12.21 0.54
CA GLU A 185 -24.89 -12.38 1.98
C GLU A 185 -23.90 -13.50 2.30
N ASP A 186 -23.89 -14.58 1.49
CA ASP A 186 -23.06 -15.77 1.73
C ASP A 186 -22.54 -16.41 0.43
N ILE A 187 -21.26 -16.82 0.42
CA ILE A 187 -20.66 -17.68 -0.59
C ILE A 187 -20.13 -18.94 0.06
N ASN A 188 -20.66 -20.09 -0.35
CA ASN A 188 -20.26 -21.41 0.13
C ASN A 188 -19.78 -22.30 -1.02
N ILE A 189 -18.74 -23.08 -0.79
CA ILE A 189 -18.17 -24.04 -1.74
C ILE A 189 -18.26 -25.45 -1.16
#